data_3b27a9de8c1db5d09cdea8d68bfff3d1
#
_entry.id   3b27a9de8c1db5d09cdea8d68bfff3d1
#
_cell.length_a   1.000
_cell.length_b   1.000
_cell.length_c   1.000
_cell.angle_alpha   90.00
_cell.angle_beta   90.00
_cell.angle_gamma   90.00
#
_symmetry.space_group_name_H-M   'P 1'
#
loop_
_entity.id
_entity.type
_entity.pdbx_description
1 polymer ?
#
loop_
_entity_poly.entity_id
_entity_poly.type
_entity_poly.pdbx_seq_one_letter_code
_entity_poly.pdbx_strand_id
1 'polypeptide(L)'
;VAVTANREQLEYARRRSSGGAFEPGSVERMLDAGLRLVRAASPAWSRRRVRGLLSDASPARVQQQWRQRFDNRTFRNVLHATMAPAGMLAAAVQRDFSTALPAHFTDTVRGRLDARLGIHPSPGNRFAWRLLAGEDPPGYQPPVAPEGAIAFVLADALTHLESVAPGSYDAVTLSNVSDGTRADLVERLGRAAHRAVVPGGPIVVRSLAATPDARSE
;
A
#
# COMPACT_ATOMS: atom_id res chain seq x y z
N VAL A 1 -2.15 -10.29 -16.49
CA VAL A 1 -0.68 -10.47 -16.44
C VAL A 1 -0.15 -9.78 -15.19
N ALA A 2 0.79 -10.42 -14.46
CA ALA A 2 1.51 -9.83 -13.34
C ALA A 2 2.99 -9.72 -13.70
N VAL A 3 3.55 -8.51 -13.66
CA VAL A 3 4.93 -8.22 -14.06
C VAL A 3 5.72 -7.69 -12.86
N THR A 4 6.90 -8.20 -12.61
CA THR A 4 7.84 -7.69 -11.61
C THR A 4 9.27 -8.00 -12.01
N ALA A 5 10.19 -7.10 -11.70
CA ALA A 5 11.63 -7.34 -11.84
C ALA A 5 12.22 -8.18 -10.69
N ASN A 6 11.45 -8.41 -9.62
CA ASN A 6 11.89 -9.15 -8.45
C ASN A 6 11.45 -10.61 -8.50
N ARG A 7 12.40 -11.52 -8.62
CA ARG A 7 12.16 -12.97 -8.71
C ARG A 7 11.45 -13.53 -7.47
N GLU A 8 11.82 -13.10 -6.28
CA GLU A 8 11.20 -13.58 -5.03
C GLU A 8 9.74 -13.16 -4.92
N GLN A 9 9.43 -11.92 -5.31
CA GLN A 9 8.05 -11.45 -5.39
C GLN A 9 7.23 -12.23 -6.42
N LEU A 10 7.83 -12.55 -7.57
CA LEU A 10 7.16 -13.36 -8.59
C LEU A 10 6.84 -14.77 -8.08
N GLU A 11 7.80 -15.42 -7.46
CA GLU A 11 7.62 -16.77 -6.89
C GLU A 11 6.60 -16.77 -5.75
N TYR A 12 6.64 -15.76 -4.88
CA TYR A 12 5.62 -15.58 -3.85
C TYR A 12 4.22 -15.39 -4.45
N ALA A 13 4.08 -14.52 -5.45
CA ALA A 13 2.80 -14.29 -6.13
C ALA A 13 2.26 -15.56 -6.80
N ARG A 14 3.11 -16.35 -7.44
CA ARG A 14 2.75 -17.66 -8.01
C ARG A 14 2.23 -18.62 -6.95
N ARG A 15 2.96 -18.78 -5.83
CA ARG A 15 2.50 -19.65 -4.73
C ARG A 15 1.16 -19.19 -4.16
N ARG A 16 0.97 -17.87 -4.02
CA ARG A 16 -0.29 -17.30 -3.53
C ARG A 16 -1.47 -17.53 -4.47
N SER A 17 -1.26 -17.39 -5.76
CA SER A 17 -2.30 -17.60 -6.77
C SER A 17 -2.73 -19.06 -6.89
N SER A 18 -1.85 -20.01 -6.54
CA SER A 18 -2.16 -21.45 -6.51
C SER A 18 -2.70 -21.93 -5.15
N GLY A 19 -3.17 -21.04 -4.30
CA GLY A 19 -3.75 -21.39 -2.99
C GLY A 19 -2.74 -21.57 -1.86
N GLY A 20 -1.47 -21.21 -2.06
CA GLY A 20 -0.45 -21.25 -1.02
C GLY A 20 -0.77 -20.37 0.19
N ALA A 21 -0.31 -20.76 1.38
CA ALA A 21 -0.51 -20.05 2.62
C ALA A 21 0.09 -18.62 2.55
N PHE A 22 -0.55 -17.68 3.27
CA PHE A 22 0.02 -16.36 3.46
C PHE A 22 1.22 -16.44 4.41
N GLU A 23 2.38 -16.04 3.91
CA GLU A 23 3.58 -15.86 4.70
C GLU A 23 3.80 -14.36 4.94
N PRO A 24 3.82 -13.90 6.21
CA PRO A 24 4.07 -12.50 6.52
C PRO A 24 5.47 -12.08 6.05
N GLY A 25 5.54 -11.06 5.21
CA GLY A 25 6.79 -10.44 4.79
C GLY A 25 7.43 -9.60 5.92
N SER A 26 8.54 -8.94 5.62
CA SER A 26 9.22 -8.05 6.57
C SER A 26 8.36 -6.87 7.00
N VAL A 27 7.56 -6.32 6.08
CA VAL A 27 6.67 -5.19 6.35
C VAL A 27 5.54 -5.59 7.30
N GLU A 28 4.90 -6.75 7.06
CA GLU A 28 3.84 -7.26 7.94
C GLU A 28 4.37 -7.55 9.34
N ARG A 29 5.55 -8.17 9.46
CA ARG A 29 6.19 -8.40 10.76
C ARG A 29 6.51 -7.11 11.50
N MET A 30 6.97 -6.08 10.77
CA MET A 30 7.26 -4.77 11.34
C MET A 30 5.97 -4.06 11.80
N LEU A 31 4.89 -4.11 11.03
CA LEU A 31 3.59 -3.58 11.41
C LEU A 31 3.05 -4.28 12.67
N ASP A 32 3.13 -5.60 12.74
CA ASP A 32 2.71 -6.37 13.90
C ASP A 32 3.53 -6.03 15.15
N ALA A 33 4.84 -5.85 15.02
CA ALA A 33 5.70 -5.40 16.10
C ALA A 33 5.30 -3.99 16.57
N GLY A 34 5.10 -3.05 15.64
CA GLY A 34 4.63 -1.70 15.93
C GLY A 34 3.27 -1.68 16.64
N LEU A 35 2.32 -2.49 16.19
CA LEU A 35 1.01 -2.63 16.84
C LEU A 35 1.11 -3.21 18.26
N ARG A 36 2.01 -4.16 18.50
CA ARG A 36 2.25 -4.68 19.86
C ARG A 36 2.83 -3.60 20.77
N LEU A 37 3.83 -2.87 20.30
CA LEU A 37 4.47 -1.80 21.05
C LEU A 37 3.50 -0.68 21.41
N VAL A 38 2.73 -0.17 20.45
CA VAL A 38 1.79 0.92 20.69
C VAL A 38 0.66 0.49 21.64
N ARG A 39 0.21 -0.77 21.55
CA ARG A 39 -0.79 -1.33 22.49
C ARG A 39 -0.26 -1.48 23.91
N ALA A 40 1.00 -1.90 24.04
CA ALA A 40 1.64 -2.00 25.36
C ALA A 40 1.86 -0.63 26.00
N ALA A 41 2.20 0.38 25.18
CA ALA A 41 2.54 1.71 25.66
C ALA A 41 1.35 2.68 25.78
N SER A 42 0.19 2.38 25.18
CA SER A 42 -0.97 3.28 25.16
C SER A 42 -2.29 2.54 25.33
N PRO A 43 -3.02 2.77 26.44
CA PRO A 43 -4.36 2.22 26.64
C PRO A 43 -5.38 2.64 25.56
N ALA A 44 -5.14 3.77 24.86
CA ALA A 44 -5.97 4.20 23.75
C ALA A 44 -5.96 3.18 22.59
N TRP A 45 -4.85 2.47 22.41
CA TRP A 45 -4.65 1.47 21.36
C TRP A 45 -5.07 0.05 21.75
N SER A 46 -5.81 -0.13 22.86
CA SER A 46 -6.35 -1.44 23.21
C SER A 46 -7.22 -1.99 22.07
N ARG A 47 -7.20 -3.31 21.85
CA ARG A 47 -7.97 -3.97 20.78
C ARG A 47 -9.44 -3.55 20.78
N ARG A 48 -10.07 -3.49 21.97
CA ARG A 48 -11.48 -3.08 22.10
C ARG A 48 -11.72 -1.67 21.56
N ARG A 49 -10.84 -0.70 21.87
CA ARG A 49 -10.99 0.69 21.43
C ARG A 49 -10.75 0.85 19.95
N VAL A 50 -9.73 0.17 19.41
CA VAL A 50 -9.46 0.17 17.96
C VAL A 50 -10.62 -0.45 17.18
N ARG A 51 -11.17 -1.58 17.65
CA ARG A 51 -12.37 -2.17 17.06
C ARG A 51 -13.56 -1.23 17.13
N GLY A 52 -13.76 -0.55 18.26
CA GLY A 52 -14.82 0.45 18.41
C GLY A 52 -14.69 1.60 17.42
N LEU A 53 -13.46 2.11 17.20
CA LEU A 53 -13.20 3.12 16.18
C LEU A 53 -13.57 2.62 14.76
N LEU A 54 -13.11 1.41 14.41
CA LEU A 54 -13.30 0.84 13.07
C LEU A 54 -14.72 0.35 12.81
N SER A 55 -15.53 0.14 13.85
CA SER A 55 -16.94 -0.23 13.73
C SER A 55 -17.87 0.98 13.54
N ASP A 56 -17.38 2.21 13.69
CA ASP A 56 -18.18 3.41 13.43
C ASP A 56 -18.32 3.62 11.91
N ALA A 57 -19.57 3.72 11.47
CA ALA A 57 -19.90 3.90 10.04
C ALA A 57 -19.72 5.35 9.55
N SER A 58 -19.53 6.32 10.46
CA SER A 58 -19.36 7.74 10.10
C SER A 58 -17.87 8.08 9.91
N PRO A 59 -17.41 8.33 8.69
CA PRO A 59 -16.02 8.72 8.45
C PRO A 59 -15.59 9.96 9.23
N ALA A 60 -16.48 10.94 9.35
CA ALA A 60 -16.20 12.18 10.10
C ALA A 60 -15.95 11.90 11.60
N ARG A 61 -16.77 11.03 12.24
CA ARG A 61 -16.57 10.64 13.64
C ARG A 61 -15.31 9.80 13.80
N VAL A 62 -15.03 8.89 12.88
CA VAL A 62 -13.79 8.07 12.88
C VAL A 62 -12.57 8.98 12.81
N GLN A 63 -12.54 9.94 11.88
CA GLN A 63 -11.44 10.89 11.74
C GLN A 63 -11.27 11.76 13.00
N GLN A 64 -12.37 12.26 13.56
CA GLN A 64 -12.33 13.04 14.80
C GLN A 64 -11.75 12.23 15.98
N GLN A 65 -12.22 10.98 16.17
CA GLN A 65 -11.70 10.09 17.21
C GLN A 65 -10.23 9.72 16.97
N TRP A 66 -9.84 9.50 15.70
CA TRP A 66 -8.46 9.28 15.30
C TRP A 66 -7.55 10.42 15.78
N ARG A 67 -7.87 11.65 15.39
CA ARG A 67 -7.10 12.85 15.77
C ARG A 67 -7.01 13.06 17.29
N GLN A 68 -8.12 12.84 18.00
CA GLN A 68 -8.20 13.12 19.43
C GLN A 68 -7.55 12.05 20.32
N ARG A 69 -7.56 10.78 19.93
CA ARG A 69 -7.22 9.66 20.81
C ARG A 69 -6.11 8.77 20.30
N PHE A 70 -6.09 8.48 19.00
CA PHE A 70 -5.20 7.47 18.43
C PHE A 70 -3.92 8.08 17.83
N ASP A 71 -3.98 9.22 17.16
CA ASP A 71 -2.81 9.96 16.69
C ASP A 71 -2.12 10.74 17.82
N ASN A 72 -1.83 10.04 18.90
CA ASN A 72 -1.19 10.58 20.10
C ASN A 72 0.34 10.49 20.01
N ARG A 73 1.02 11.12 20.99
CA ARG A 73 2.48 11.16 21.05
C ARG A 73 3.11 9.76 21.08
N THR A 74 2.49 8.82 21.78
CA THR A 74 2.98 7.43 21.87
C THR A 74 2.94 6.75 20.51
N PHE A 75 1.83 6.87 19.76
CA PHE A 75 1.73 6.32 18.41
C PHE A 75 2.79 6.92 17.48
N ARG A 76 2.97 8.23 17.51
CA ARG A 76 3.97 8.93 16.69
C ARG A 76 5.38 8.44 16.98
N ASN A 77 5.74 8.29 18.26
CA ASN A 77 7.05 7.80 18.68
C ASN A 77 7.28 6.34 18.26
N VAL A 78 6.27 5.48 18.41
CA VAL A 78 6.35 4.07 17.97
C VAL A 78 6.47 4.00 16.45
N LEU A 79 5.68 4.78 15.73
CA LEU A 79 5.75 4.83 14.27
C LEU A 79 7.15 5.28 13.79
N HIS A 80 7.69 6.32 14.41
CA HIS A 80 9.06 6.77 14.16
C HIS A 80 10.10 5.69 14.43
N ALA A 81 10.02 5.07 15.60
CA ALA A 81 10.97 4.03 16.02
C ALA A 81 10.92 2.78 15.14
N THR A 82 9.74 2.42 14.63
CA THR A 82 9.57 1.25 13.74
C THR A 82 9.93 1.55 12.29
N MET A 83 9.73 2.80 11.83
CA MET A 83 10.03 3.18 10.44
C MET A 83 11.49 3.61 10.23
N ALA A 84 12.16 4.19 11.22
CA ALA A 84 13.56 4.63 11.10
C ALA A 84 14.54 3.48 10.76
N PRO A 85 14.49 2.30 11.42
CA PRO A 85 15.36 1.17 11.05
C PRO A 85 15.04 0.61 9.67
N ALA A 86 13.76 0.61 9.27
CA ALA A 86 13.36 0.14 7.95
C ALA A 86 13.91 1.04 6.83
N GLY A 87 13.90 2.36 7.04
CA GLY A 87 14.52 3.32 6.12
C GLY A 87 16.04 3.14 6.03
N MET A 88 16.71 2.93 7.16
CA MET A 88 18.16 2.71 7.21
C MET A 88 18.55 1.37 6.57
N LEU A 89 17.82 0.28 6.82
CA LEU A 89 18.08 -1.02 6.19
C LEU A 89 17.78 -0.99 4.69
N ALA A 90 16.69 -0.36 4.29
CA ALA A 90 16.36 -0.18 2.87
C ALA A 90 17.44 0.65 2.15
N ALA A 91 17.96 1.70 2.77
CA ALA A 91 19.05 2.50 2.25
C ALA A 91 20.38 1.70 2.15
N ALA A 92 20.62 0.77 3.05
CA ALA A 92 21.82 -0.07 3.04
C ALA A 92 21.75 -1.20 2.00
N VAL A 93 20.55 -1.74 1.73
CA VAL A 93 20.35 -2.90 0.83
C VAL A 93 20.01 -2.47 -0.59
N GLN A 94 19.29 -1.37 -0.77
CA GLN A 94 18.92 -0.82 -2.07
C GLN A 94 19.02 0.71 -2.02
N ARG A 95 20.14 1.26 -2.51
CA ARG A 95 20.34 2.72 -2.59
C ARG A 95 19.21 3.43 -3.32
N ASP A 96 18.62 2.79 -4.32
CA ASP A 96 17.51 3.34 -5.12
C ASP A 96 16.20 3.41 -4.32
N PHE A 97 15.99 2.54 -3.33
CA PHE A 97 14.79 2.56 -2.49
C PHE A 97 14.82 3.67 -1.42
N SER A 98 15.99 4.12 -1.01
CA SER A 98 16.11 5.23 -0.05
C SER A 98 15.66 6.56 -0.66
N THR A 99 15.82 6.73 -1.97
CA THR A 99 15.34 7.91 -2.70
C THR A 99 13.84 7.87 -2.98
N ALA A 100 13.21 6.68 -2.92
CA ALA A 100 11.79 6.49 -3.12
C ALA A 100 10.94 6.85 -1.89
N LEU A 101 11.54 6.88 -0.69
CA LEU A 101 10.81 7.24 0.52
C LEU A 101 10.81 8.77 0.70
N PRO A 102 9.65 9.41 0.91
CA PRO A 102 9.58 10.83 1.23
C PRO A 102 10.44 11.17 2.47
N ALA A 103 11.09 12.32 2.49
CA ALA A 103 11.94 12.78 3.59
C ALA A 103 11.21 12.76 4.96
N HIS A 104 9.89 12.92 4.96
CA HIS A 104 9.01 12.85 6.14
C HIS A 104 8.00 11.71 6.01
N PHE A 105 8.49 10.49 5.75
CA PHE A 105 7.64 9.34 5.47
C PHE A 105 6.60 9.06 6.56
N THR A 106 6.97 9.17 7.84
CA THR A 106 6.05 8.99 8.97
C THR A 106 4.91 9.99 8.96
N ASP A 107 5.18 11.25 8.65
CA ASP A 107 4.15 12.30 8.56
C ASP A 107 3.26 12.09 7.34
N THR A 108 3.84 11.64 6.22
CA THR A 108 3.08 11.26 5.02
C THR A 108 2.11 10.12 5.34
N VAL A 109 2.56 9.07 6.02
CA VAL A 109 1.70 7.93 6.43
C VAL A 109 0.59 8.41 7.36
N ARG A 110 0.89 9.23 8.36
CA ARG A 110 -0.10 9.79 9.29
C ARG A 110 -1.14 10.65 8.58
N GLY A 111 -0.69 11.57 7.72
CA GLY A 111 -1.58 12.44 6.95
C GLY A 111 -2.51 11.65 6.03
N ARG A 112 -2.01 10.59 5.39
CA ARG A 112 -2.82 9.71 4.56
C ARG A 112 -3.82 8.90 5.37
N LEU A 113 -3.43 8.37 6.54
CA LEU A 113 -4.36 7.69 7.44
C LEU A 113 -5.49 8.63 7.87
N ASP A 114 -5.15 9.82 8.33
CA ASP A 114 -6.12 10.84 8.74
C ASP A 114 -7.11 11.16 7.61
N ALA A 115 -6.60 11.46 6.42
CA ALA A 115 -7.44 11.79 5.26
C ALA A 115 -8.34 10.61 4.84
N ARG A 116 -7.80 9.38 4.79
CA ARG A 116 -8.55 8.22 4.31
C ARG A 116 -9.60 7.74 5.31
N LEU A 117 -9.33 7.83 6.61
CA LEU A 117 -10.32 7.56 7.66
C LEU A 117 -11.50 8.54 7.62
N GLY A 118 -11.25 9.78 7.15
CA GLY A 118 -12.28 10.79 6.99
C GLY A 118 -13.15 10.67 5.72
N ILE A 119 -12.74 9.84 4.77
CA ILE A 119 -13.43 9.70 3.48
C ILE A 119 -14.16 8.37 3.38
N HIS A 120 -13.52 7.28 3.84
CA HIS A 120 -14.01 5.93 3.63
C HIS A 120 -14.65 5.35 4.90
N PRO A 121 -15.83 4.72 4.80
CA PRO A 121 -16.41 3.97 5.91
C PRO A 121 -15.45 2.87 6.40
N SER A 122 -15.31 2.76 7.72
CA SER A 122 -14.35 1.83 8.33
C SER A 122 -14.88 0.40 8.54
N PRO A 123 -16.20 0.13 8.79
CA PRO A 123 -16.67 -1.21 9.18
C PRO A 123 -16.30 -2.34 8.23
N GLY A 124 -16.42 -2.13 6.93
CA GLY A 124 -16.05 -3.13 5.91
C GLY A 124 -14.66 -2.92 5.30
N ASN A 125 -13.91 -1.94 5.77
CA ASN A 125 -12.62 -1.59 5.20
C ASN A 125 -11.50 -2.50 5.70
N ARG A 126 -11.29 -3.62 5.00
CA ARG A 126 -10.26 -4.60 5.35
C ARG A 126 -8.87 -3.99 5.56
N PHE A 127 -8.50 -3.00 4.75
CA PHE A 127 -7.17 -2.39 4.85
C PHE A 127 -7.01 -1.61 6.16
N ALA A 128 -8.04 -0.85 6.58
CA ALA A 128 -8.03 -0.16 7.87
C ALA A 128 -7.97 -1.15 9.04
N TRP A 129 -8.76 -2.24 8.98
CA TRP A 129 -8.76 -3.27 10.02
C TRP A 129 -7.41 -3.98 10.11
N ARG A 130 -6.84 -4.44 9.00
CA ARG A 130 -5.51 -5.06 8.98
C ARG A 130 -4.43 -4.13 9.48
N LEU A 131 -4.45 -2.87 9.05
CA LEU A 131 -3.43 -1.88 9.39
C LEU A 131 -3.50 -1.46 10.87
N LEU A 132 -4.70 -1.26 11.45
CA LEU A 132 -4.86 -0.72 12.79
C LEU A 132 -5.20 -1.78 13.84
N ALA A 133 -5.99 -2.79 13.48
CA ALA A 133 -6.38 -3.87 14.37
C ALA A 133 -5.54 -5.15 14.19
N GLY A 134 -4.81 -5.31 13.09
CA GLY A 134 -4.04 -6.52 12.78
C GLY A 134 -4.91 -7.74 12.46
N GLU A 135 -6.18 -7.53 12.13
CA GLU A 135 -7.17 -8.59 11.86
C GLU A 135 -8.10 -8.19 10.71
N ASP A 136 -8.86 -9.12 10.18
CA ASP A 136 -9.91 -8.81 9.22
C ASP A 136 -11.18 -8.28 9.91
N PRO A 137 -12.02 -7.47 9.24
CA PRO A 137 -13.28 -7.01 9.79
C PRO A 137 -14.22 -8.18 10.06
N PRO A 138 -15.13 -8.05 11.04
CA PRO A 138 -16.14 -9.08 11.31
C PRO A 138 -16.94 -9.43 10.05
N GLY A 139 -17.12 -10.73 9.80
CA GLY A 139 -17.85 -11.19 8.62
C GLY A 139 -17.12 -11.06 7.28
N TYR A 140 -15.84 -10.69 7.28
CA TYR A 140 -15.07 -10.61 6.05
C TYR A 140 -14.96 -11.98 5.37
N GLN A 141 -15.37 -12.00 4.12
CA GLN A 141 -15.13 -13.14 3.23
C GLN A 141 -14.08 -12.73 2.20
N PRO A 142 -13.01 -13.53 2.03
CA PRO A 142 -12.04 -13.24 0.99
C PRO A 142 -12.72 -13.27 -0.38
N PRO A 143 -12.36 -12.38 -1.31
CA PRO A 143 -12.88 -12.45 -2.66
C PRO A 143 -12.54 -13.81 -3.26
N VAL A 144 -13.47 -14.37 -3.99
CA VAL A 144 -13.23 -15.59 -4.78
C VAL A 144 -12.12 -15.27 -5.77
N ALA A 145 -11.14 -16.17 -5.87
CA ALA A 145 -10.09 -16.01 -6.87
C ALA A 145 -10.73 -15.90 -8.27
N PRO A 146 -10.31 -14.94 -9.09
CA PRO A 146 -10.84 -14.83 -10.44
C PRO A 146 -10.58 -16.14 -11.20
N GLU A 147 -11.59 -16.60 -11.92
CA GLU A 147 -11.42 -17.72 -12.85
C GLU A 147 -10.45 -17.27 -13.95
N GLY A 148 -9.40 -18.04 -14.14
CA GLY A 148 -8.41 -17.79 -15.20
C GLY A 148 -6.97 -17.90 -14.71
N ALA A 149 -6.09 -18.20 -15.64
CA ALA A 149 -4.66 -18.29 -15.38
C ALA A 149 -4.02 -16.91 -15.31
N ILE A 150 -3.30 -16.63 -14.23
CA ILE A 150 -2.47 -15.44 -14.14
C ILE A 150 -1.14 -15.71 -14.83
N ALA A 151 -0.84 -15.00 -15.89
CA ALA A 151 0.49 -15.02 -16.51
C ALA A 151 1.46 -14.17 -15.64
N PHE A 152 2.54 -14.78 -15.20
CA PHE A 152 3.58 -14.13 -14.41
C PHE A 152 4.83 -13.90 -15.26
N VAL A 153 5.28 -12.64 -15.33
CA VAL A 153 6.42 -12.22 -16.16
C VAL A 153 7.50 -11.61 -15.27
N LEU A 154 8.70 -12.14 -15.34
CA LEU A 154 9.89 -11.55 -14.71
C LEU A 154 10.50 -10.54 -15.67
N ALA A 155 10.16 -9.28 -15.53
CA ALA A 155 10.68 -8.21 -16.37
C ALA A 155 10.55 -6.86 -15.65
N ASP A 156 11.32 -5.88 -16.12
CA ASP A 156 11.06 -4.48 -15.76
C ASP A 156 9.73 -4.03 -16.41
N ALA A 157 8.94 -3.24 -15.65
CA ALA A 157 7.60 -2.83 -16.05
C ALA A 157 7.60 -1.99 -17.35
N LEU A 158 8.58 -1.07 -17.51
CA LEU A 158 8.69 -0.23 -18.70
C LEU A 158 9.05 -1.08 -19.90
N THR A 159 10.08 -1.93 -19.77
CA THR A 159 10.53 -2.84 -20.83
C THR A 159 9.38 -3.75 -21.27
N HIS A 160 8.61 -4.28 -20.34
CA HIS A 160 7.46 -5.13 -20.68
C HIS A 160 6.38 -4.34 -21.43
N LEU A 161 5.99 -3.16 -20.92
CA LEU A 161 4.97 -2.34 -21.57
C LEU A 161 5.40 -1.83 -22.95
N GLU A 162 6.69 -1.58 -23.15
CA GLU A 162 7.23 -1.22 -24.47
C GLU A 162 7.27 -2.39 -25.46
N SER A 163 7.31 -3.64 -24.99
CA SER A 163 7.38 -4.84 -25.83
C SER A 163 6.02 -5.35 -26.33
N VAL A 164 4.93 -5.02 -25.65
CA VAL A 164 3.59 -5.50 -26.03
C VAL A 164 2.98 -4.65 -27.16
N ALA A 165 2.07 -5.24 -27.90
CA ALA A 165 1.33 -4.51 -28.95
C ALA A 165 0.41 -3.42 -28.35
N PRO A 166 0.09 -2.34 -29.07
CA PRO A 166 -0.90 -1.36 -28.64
C PRO A 166 -2.25 -2.03 -28.31
N GLY A 167 -2.91 -1.59 -27.24
CA GLY A 167 -4.22 -2.13 -26.85
C GLY A 167 -4.20 -3.58 -26.35
N SER A 168 -3.05 -4.08 -25.86
CA SER A 168 -2.92 -5.47 -25.36
C SER A 168 -3.64 -5.71 -24.02
N TYR A 169 -4.01 -4.66 -23.30
CA TYR A 169 -4.62 -4.75 -21.96
C TYR A 169 -5.88 -3.92 -21.88
N ASP A 170 -6.90 -4.44 -21.20
CA ASP A 170 -8.11 -3.69 -20.86
C ASP A 170 -7.85 -2.66 -19.75
N ALA A 171 -6.89 -2.93 -18.88
CA ALA A 171 -6.49 -2.04 -17.79
C ALA A 171 -5.04 -2.30 -17.37
N VAL A 172 -4.37 -1.27 -16.83
CA VAL A 172 -3.03 -1.39 -16.25
C VAL A 172 -3.02 -0.82 -14.83
N THR A 173 -2.41 -1.54 -13.89
CA THR A 173 -2.12 -1.04 -12.55
C THR A 173 -0.62 -0.99 -12.33
N LEU A 174 -0.09 0.20 -12.06
CA LEU A 174 1.30 0.46 -11.72
C LEU A 174 1.41 0.72 -10.22
N SER A 175 2.16 -0.12 -9.51
CA SER A 175 2.29 -0.01 -8.05
C SER A 175 3.75 0.24 -7.68
N ASN A 176 4.03 1.42 -7.14
CA ASN A 176 5.34 1.89 -6.66
C ASN A 176 6.47 1.90 -7.71
N VAL A 177 6.14 1.72 -8.99
CA VAL A 177 7.14 1.72 -10.08
C VAL A 177 7.63 3.13 -10.46
N SER A 178 6.89 4.16 -10.05
CA SER A 178 7.27 5.56 -10.22
C SER A 178 8.03 6.15 -9.02
N ASP A 179 8.04 5.44 -7.88
CA ASP A 179 8.62 5.97 -6.65
C ASP A 179 10.15 5.98 -6.74
N GLY A 180 10.77 7.14 -6.53
CA GLY A 180 12.21 7.35 -6.66
C GLY A 180 12.75 7.28 -8.08
N THR A 181 11.88 7.17 -9.07
CA THR A 181 12.25 7.10 -10.50
C THR A 181 12.42 8.52 -11.07
N ARG A 182 13.35 8.67 -12.01
CA ARG A 182 13.57 9.94 -12.72
C ARG A 182 12.33 10.35 -13.53
N ALA A 183 12.07 11.64 -13.63
CA ALA A 183 10.86 12.17 -14.29
C ALA A 183 10.72 11.72 -15.76
N ASP A 184 11.84 11.65 -16.50
CA ASP A 184 11.83 11.17 -17.89
C ASP A 184 11.40 9.69 -18.02
N LEU A 185 11.78 8.85 -17.06
CA LEU A 185 11.35 7.45 -17.03
C LEU A 185 9.87 7.31 -16.61
N VAL A 186 9.41 8.15 -15.67
CA VAL A 186 7.97 8.20 -15.30
C VAL A 186 7.12 8.58 -16.50
N GLU A 187 7.54 9.58 -17.30
CA GLU A 187 6.85 9.99 -18.50
C GLU A 187 6.85 8.89 -19.57
N ARG A 188 7.98 8.21 -19.81
CA ARG A 188 8.05 7.06 -20.70
C ARG A 188 7.13 5.92 -20.25
N LEU A 189 7.10 5.62 -18.96
CA LEU A 189 6.22 4.59 -18.37
C LEU A 189 4.74 4.95 -18.60
N GLY A 190 4.38 6.22 -18.41
CA GLY A 190 3.02 6.71 -18.69
C GLY A 190 2.63 6.54 -20.16
N ARG A 191 3.50 6.93 -21.09
CA ARG A 191 3.27 6.73 -22.54
C ARG A 191 3.16 5.26 -22.91
N ALA A 192 4.05 4.41 -22.37
CA ALA A 192 4.02 2.97 -22.62
C ALA A 192 2.75 2.31 -22.09
N ALA A 193 2.31 2.68 -20.88
CA ALA A 193 1.06 2.21 -20.31
C ALA A 193 -0.16 2.65 -21.12
N HIS A 194 -0.21 3.93 -21.52
CA HIS A 194 -1.29 4.45 -22.36
C HIS A 194 -1.38 3.74 -23.72
N ARG A 195 -0.25 3.45 -24.35
CA ARG A 195 -0.20 2.70 -25.60
C ARG A 195 -0.66 1.24 -25.43
N ALA A 196 -0.28 0.61 -24.32
CA ALA A 196 -0.57 -0.80 -24.06
C ALA A 196 -2.03 -1.06 -23.66
N VAL A 197 -2.75 -0.05 -23.18
CA VAL A 197 -4.16 -0.14 -22.77
C VAL A 197 -5.06 0.17 -23.98
N VAL A 198 -6.21 -0.53 -24.06
CA VAL A 198 -7.26 -0.22 -25.04
C VAL A 198 -7.77 1.22 -24.89
N PRO A 199 -8.25 1.87 -25.94
CA PRO A 199 -8.83 3.20 -25.85
C PRO A 199 -9.94 3.27 -24.78
N GLY A 200 -9.82 4.21 -23.82
CA GLY A 200 -10.74 4.36 -22.69
C GLY A 200 -10.51 3.40 -21.53
N GLY A 201 -9.57 2.48 -21.60
CA GLY A 201 -9.21 1.58 -20.51
C GLY A 201 -8.51 2.31 -19.35
N PRO A 202 -8.76 1.93 -18.10
CA PRO A 202 -8.20 2.62 -16.94
C PRO A 202 -6.72 2.31 -16.71
N ILE A 203 -5.96 3.36 -16.30
CA ILE A 203 -4.60 3.23 -15.79
C ILE A 203 -4.62 3.68 -14.33
N VAL A 204 -4.30 2.76 -13.40
CA VAL A 204 -4.23 3.04 -11.97
C VAL A 204 -2.78 3.13 -11.53
N VAL A 205 -2.38 4.28 -11.00
CA VAL A 205 -1.04 4.48 -10.44
C VAL A 205 -1.13 4.54 -8.92
N ARG A 206 -0.34 3.72 -8.24
CA ARG A 206 -0.15 3.76 -6.79
C ARG A 206 1.28 4.21 -6.51
N SER A 207 1.43 5.24 -5.68
CA SER A 207 2.73 5.80 -5.31
C SER A 207 2.79 6.04 -3.81
N LEU A 208 3.97 5.86 -3.21
CA LEU A 208 4.29 6.28 -1.85
C LEU A 208 4.59 7.78 -1.79
N ALA A 209 5.04 8.38 -2.88
CA ALA A 209 5.21 9.83 -2.98
C ALA A 209 3.85 10.54 -2.94
N ALA A 210 3.84 11.77 -2.44
CA ALA A 210 2.65 12.62 -2.54
C ALA A 210 2.36 12.84 -4.04
N THR A 211 1.19 12.39 -4.49
CA THR A 211 0.72 12.76 -5.83
C THR A 211 0.46 14.26 -5.81
N PRO A 212 1.05 15.07 -6.67
CA PRO A 212 0.56 16.42 -6.91
C PRO A 212 -0.94 16.31 -7.21
N ASP A 213 -1.75 17.17 -6.62
CA ASP A 213 -3.19 17.17 -6.85
C ASP A 213 -3.46 17.21 -8.37
N ALA A 214 -3.91 16.09 -8.91
CA ALA A 214 -4.38 15.98 -10.30
C ALA A 214 -5.77 16.65 -10.46
N ARG A 215 -5.97 17.79 -9.80
CA ARG A 215 -7.17 18.62 -9.88
C ARG A 215 -6.79 20.04 -10.32
N SER A 216 -6.12 20.11 -11.44
CA SER A 216 -6.02 21.38 -12.17
C SER A 216 -5.83 21.04 -13.65
N GLU A 217 -6.94 20.69 -14.29
CA GLU A 217 -7.30 21.06 -15.67
C GLU A 217 -8.70 20.54 -15.96
#